data_8af71b0c23ecce9588b1267cca74e87a
#
_entry.id   8af71b0c23ecce9588b1267cca74e87a
#
_cell.length_a   1.000
_cell.length_b   1.000
_cell.length_c   1.000
_cell.angle_alpha   90.00
_cell.angle_beta   90.00
_cell.angle_gamma   90.00
#
_symmetry.space_group_name_H-M   'P 1'
#
loop_
_entity.id
_entity.type
_entity.pdbx_description
1 polymer ?
#
loop_
_entity_poly.entity_id
_entity_poly.type
_entity_poly.pdbx_seq_one_letter_code
_entity_poly.pdbx_strand_id
1 'polypeptide(L)'
;MPHCRITVLCLLLVVVFGASLLPAQTGGAMLYANGNVKVNGQAAGDSTSIFPGDKVDVTESSSVSINRSGSSVVVSPNSSIKYDSSSVEIMSGTARVSTSKGMSAQAGQITVAPKTGVAKFDVLKLDDKVTVASREGALTVNGGGRTITLTPGSSATLLLTAAANKGSAPGQVSSTAVAQNSAGLLSQAPFSSAGLSPSSDGPLLPICPPRPNCTRPPVSATSICPCIGPRR
;
A
#
# COMPACT_ATOMS: atom_id res chain seq x y z
N MET A 1 -47.65 3.58 -50.70
CA MET A 1 -47.17 4.05 -49.36
C MET A 1 -46.51 2.96 -48.52
N PRO A 2 -45.93 1.89 -49.07
CA PRO A 2 -45.24 0.84 -48.30
C PRO A 2 -43.79 1.25 -47.87
N HIS A 3 -43.11 2.12 -48.64
CA HIS A 3 -41.69 2.47 -48.38
C HIS A 3 -41.47 3.23 -47.07
N CYS A 4 -42.44 4.05 -46.64
CA CYS A 4 -42.31 4.81 -45.37
C CYS A 4 -42.34 3.91 -44.13
N ARG A 5 -43.06 2.79 -44.18
CA ARG A 5 -43.15 1.82 -43.05
C ARG A 5 -41.82 1.04 -42.90
N ILE A 6 -41.18 0.70 -44.02
CA ILE A 6 -39.93 -0.02 -44.03
C ILE A 6 -38.81 0.90 -43.48
N THR A 7 -38.79 2.18 -43.87
CA THR A 7 -37.77 3.14 -43.42
C THR A 7 -37.86 3.38 -41.89
N VAL A 8 -39.10 3.51 -41.36
CA VAL A 8 -39.31 3.67 -39.91
C VAL A 8 -38.90 2.42 -39.14
N LEU A 9 -39.18 1.22 -39.69
CA LEU A 9 -38.76 -0.04 -39.05
C LEU A 9 -37.26 -0.21 -39.03
N CYS A 10 -36.53 0.14 -40.11
CA CYS A 10 -35.06 0.12 -40.14
C CYS A 10 -34.46 1.13 -39.18
N LEU A 11 -35.02 2.32 -39.03
CA LEU A 11 -34.53 3.35 -38.12
C LEU A 11 -34.71 2.93 -36.65
N LEU A 12 -35.85 2.28 -36.33
CA LEU A 12 -36.07 1.70 -34.99
C LEU A 12 -35.10 0.56 -34.66
N LEU A 13 -34.78 -0.30 -35.64
CA LEU A 13 -33.84 -1.39 -35.48
C LEU A 13 -32.40 -0.87 -35.20
N VAL A 14 -31.97 0.20 -35.88
CA VAL A 14 -30.67 0.83 -35.66
C VAL A 14 -30.56 1.45 -34.27
N VAL A 15 -31.63 2.05 -33.75
CA VAL A 15 -31.67 2.62 -32.40
C VAL A 15 -31.59 1.53 -31.32
N VAL A 16 -32.25 0.39 -31.52
CA VAL A 16 -32.21 -0.74 -30.56
C VAL A 16 -30.87 -1.45 -30.55
N PHE A 17 -30.21 -1.60 -31.69
CA PHE A 17 -28.86 -2.23 -31.77
C PHE A 17 -27.73 -1.29 -31.34
N GLY A 18 -27.89 0.04 -31.42
CA GLY A 18 -26.87 1.02 -31.02
C GLY A 18 -26.68 1.16 -29.51
N ALA A 19 -27.63 0.67 -28.69
CA ALA A 19 -27.58 0.83 -27.23
C ALA A 19 -26.72 -0.23 -26.49
N SER A 20 -26.13 -1.22 -27.16
CA SER A 20 -25.48 -2.37 -26.51
C SER A 20 -23.97 -2.31 -26.36
N LEU A 21 -23.33 -1.18 -26.68
CA LEU A 21 -21.89 -1.00 -26.48
C LEU A 21 -21.59 -0.31 -25.14
N LEU A 22 -22.18 -0.80 -24.05
CA LEU A 22 -21.70 -0.46 -22.71
C LEU A 22 -20.34 -1.15 -22.55
N PRO A 23 -19.23 -0.41 -22.37
CA PRO A 23 -17.97 -1.03 -22.07
C PRO A 23 -18.12 -1.80 -20.77
N ALA A 24 -17.92 -3.13 -20.82
CA ALA A 24 -17.82 -3.93 -19.63
C ALA A 24 -16.69 -3.33 -18.77
N GLN A 25 -16.98 -2.87 -17.57
CA GLN A 25 -15.97 -2.35 -16.65
C GLN A 25 -15.03 -3.49 -16.25
N THR A 26 -14.02 -3.69 -17.05
CA THR A 26 -12.93 -4.64 -16.75
C THR A 26 -11.95 -3.95 -15.82
N GLY A 27 -11.76 -4.46 -14.62
CA GLY A 27 -10.75 -3.89 -13.71
C GLY A 27 -11.14 -3.96 -12.24
N GLY A 28 -12.19 -4.70 -11.91
CA GLY A 28 -12.60 -4.92 -10.54
C GLY A 28 -11.54 -5.61 -9.71
N ALA A 29 -11.56 -5.35 -8.41
CA ALA A 29 -10.75 -6.01 -7.40
C ALA A 29 -11.64 -6.46 -6.25
N MET A 30 -11.13 -7.41 -5.46
CA MET A 30 -11.80 -7.87 -4.25
C MET A 30 -11.21 -7.14 -3.05
N LEU A 31 -12.04 -6.46 -2.31
CA LEU A 31 -11.71 -5.80 -1.05
C LEU A 31 -12.10 -6.74 0.09
N TYR A 32 -11.18 -6.95 1.01
CA TYR A 32 -11.37 -7.66 2.27
C TYR A 32 -11.19 -6.67 3.41
N ALA A 33 -12.28 -6.37 4.11
CA ALA A 33 -12.29 -5.45 5.23
C ALA A 33 -12.03 -6.19 6.55
N ASN A 34 -11.22 -5.58 7.40
CA ASN A 34 -11.07 -5.99 8.79
C ASN A 34 -11.37 -4.76 9.66
N GLY A 35 -12.58 -4.77 10.25
CA GLY A 35 -13.11 -3.66 11.00
C GLY A 35 -14.02 -2.74 10.18
N ASN A 36 -14.10 -1.47 10.56
CA ASN A 36 -15.04 -0.51 9.98
C ASN A 36 -14.41 0.19 8.76
N VAL A 37 -14.84 -0.19 7.59
CA VAL A 37 -14.38 0.32 6.29
C VAL A 37 -15.57 0.87 5.51
N LYS A 38 -15.37 1.94 4.77
CA LYS A 38 -16.38 2.52 3.88
C LYS A 38 -15.90 2.52 2.44
N VAL A 39 -16.77 2.14 1.53
CA VAL A 39 -16.55 2.26 0.08
C VAL A 39 -17.58 3.28 -0.43
N ASN A 40 -17.11 4.37 -1.03
CA ASN A 40 -17.94 5.48 -1.50
C ASN A 40 -18.88 6.04 -0.40
N GLY A 41 -18.38 6.06 0.86
CA GLY A 41 -19.15 6.51 2.01
C GLY A 41 -20.12 5.49 2.62
N GLN A 42 -20.35 4.35 1.98
CA GLN A 42 -21.19 3.25 2.46
C GLN A 42 -20.35 2.24 3.24
N ALA A 43 -20.88 1.67 4.33
CA ALA A 43 -20.20 0.60 5.04
C ALA A 43 -19.96 -0.60 4.13
N ALA A 44 -18.72 -1.05 4.06
CA ALA A 44 -18.37 -2.26 3.31
C ALA A 44 -18.59 -3.50 4.16
N GLY A 45 -19.03 -4.59 3.53
CA GLY A 45 -18.99 -5.91 4.16
C GLY A 45 -17.57 -6.47 4.23
N ASP A 46 -17.40 -7.61 4.94
CA ASP A 46 -16.10 -8.27 5.10
C ASP A 46 -15.41 -8.58 3.75
N SER A 47 -16.21 -8.76 2.71
CA SER A 47 -15.76 -8.99 1.34
C SER A 47 -16.66 -8.21 0.37
N THR A 48 -16.07 -7.30 -0.39
CA THR A 48 -16.79 -6.40 -1.29
C THR A 48 -16.03 -6.26 -2.60
N SER A 49 -16.73 -6.34 -3.74
CA SER A 49 -16.14 -6.02 -5.04
C SER A 49 -16.04 -4.50 -5.19
N ILE A 50 -14.87 -4.02 -5.59
CA ILE A 50 -14.64 -2.61 -5.90
C ILE A 50 -14.22 -2.44 -7.35
N PHE A 51 -14.52 -1.27 -7.89
CA PHE A 51 -14.28 -0.92 -9.29
C PHE A 51 -13.40 0.33 -9.41
N PRO A 52 -12.79 0.56 -10.59
CA PRO A 52 -12.04 1.78 -10.83
C PRO A 52 -12.86 3.03 -10.53
N GLY A 53 -12.28 3.95 -9.76
CA GLY A 53 -12.95 5.17 -9.29
C GLY A 53 -13.48 5.07 -7.86
N ASP A 54 -13.61 3.87 -7.29
CA ASP A 54 -14.12 3.70 -5.93
C ASP A 54 -13.15 4.27 -4.88
N LYS A 55 -13.72 5.00 -3.94
CA LYS A 55 -13.03 5.54 -2.77
C LYS A 55 -13.19 4.59 -1.59
N VAL A 56 -12.08 4.25 -0.95
CA VAL A 56 -12.03 3.40 0.23
C VAL A 56 -11.51 4.21 1.41
N ASP A 57 -12.32 4.34 2.44
CA ASP A 57 -11.97 5.03 3.69
C ASP A 57 -11.86 3.99 4.81
N VAL A 58 -10.67 3.92 5.42
CA VAL A 58 -10.35 2.98 6.51
C VAL A 58 -10.29 3.75 7.80
N THR A 59 -11.16 3.40 8.75
CA THR A 59 -11.23 4.07 10.04
C THR A 59 -10.13 3.60 10.99
N GLU A 60 -10.09 4.19 12.16
CA GLU A 60 -9.21 3.79 13.25
C GLU A 60 -9.42 2.33 13.64
N SER A 61 -8.34 1.63 13.98
CA SER A 61 -8.35 0.19 14.34
C SER A 61 -8.86 -0.76 13.25
N SER A 62 -8.93 -0.30 12.01
CA SER A 62 -9.38 -1.09 10.87
C SER A 62 -8.26 -1.22 9.83
N SER A 63 -8.37 -2.21 8.97
CA SER A 63 -7.46 -2.37 7.84
C SER A 63 -8.18 -3.00 6.65
N VAL A 64 -7.62 -2.82 5.47
CA VAL A 64 -8.19 -3.36 4.24
C VAL A 64 -7.12 -4.03 3.41
N SER A 65 -7.46 -5.15 2.81
CA SER A 65 -6.66 -5.79 1.76
C SER A 65 -7.45 -5.78 0.45
N ILE A 66 -6.92 -5.14 -0.56
CA ILE A 66 -7.49 -5.10 -1.90
C ILE A 66 -6.66 -6.02 -2.80
N ASN A 67 -7.29 -7.06 -3.31
CA ASN A 67 -6.63 -8.07 -4.11
C ASN A 67 -7.15 -8.04 -5.56
N ARG A 68 -6.21 -7.95 -6.48
CA ARG A 68 -6.43 -8.08 -7.91
C ARG A 68 -5.36 -9.03 -8.47
N SER A 69 -5.68 -9.74 -9.55
CA SER A 69 -4.76 -10.69 -10.18
C SER A 69 -3.32 -10.14 -10.32
N GLY A 70 -2.41 -10.68 -9.52
CA GLY A 70 -0.99 -10.30 -9.51
C GLY A 70 -0.65 -9.02 -8.73
N SER A 71 -1.60 -8.45 -7.97
CA SER A 71 -1.35 -7.28 -7.12
C SER A 71 -2.21 -7.31 -5.87
N SER A 72 -1.66 -6.85 -4.77
CA SER A 72 -2.34 -6.68 -3.49
C SER A 72 -1.98 -5.34 -2.88
N VAL A 73 -2.97 -4.63 -2.36
CA VAL A 73 -2.80 -3.37 -1.65
C VAL A 73 -3.34 -3.52 -0.25
N VAL A 74 -2.50 -3.31 0.74
CA VAL A 74 -2.91 -3.29 2.15
C VAL A 74 -2.96 -1.84 2.61
N VAL A 75 -4.12 -1.39 3.05
CA VAL A 75 -4.37 -0.03 3.52
C VAL A 75 -4.44 -0.05 5.04
N SER A 76 -3.65 0.81 5.66
CA SER A 76 -3.54 0.93 7.12
C SER A 76 -4.72 1.71 7.72
N PRO A 77 -4.90 1.68 9.05
CA PRO A 77 -5.86 2.53 9.74
C PRO A 77 -5.71 4.03 9.41
N ASN A 78 -6.79 4.78 9.53
CA ASN A 78 -6.84 6.24 9.29
C ASN A 78 -6.32 6.63 7.90
N SER A 79 -6.63 5.82 6.89
CA SER A 79 -6.19 6.04 5.53
C SER A 79 -7.36 6.11 4.57
N SER A 80 -7.21 6.92 3.53
CA SER A 80 -8.16 7.06 2.45
C SER A 80 -7.45 6.88 1.12
N ILE A 81 -7.99 6.02 0.29
CA ILE A 81 -7.47 5.74 -1.05
C ILE A 81 -8.58 5.78 -2.08
N LYS A 82 -8.20 6.01 -3.34
CA LYS A 82 -9.05 5.79 -4.50
C LYS A 82 -8.43 4.68 -5.33
N TYR A 83 -9.24 3.66 -5.63
CA TYR A 83 -8.81 2.52 -6.41
C TYR A 83 -8.94 2.83 -7.90
N ASP A 84 -7.91 2.47 -8.67
CA ASP A 84 -7.95 2.40 -10.12
C ASP A 84 -7.37 1.07 -10.56
N SER A 85 -7.76 0.58 -11.72
CA SER A 85 -7.43 -0.79 -12.14
C SER A 85 -5.93 -1.08 -12.20
N SER A 86 -5.10 -0.12 -12.53
CA SER A 86 -3.63 -0.26 -12.65
C SER A 86 -2.86 0.54 -11.61
N SER A 87 -3.55 1.34 -10.81
CA SER A 87 -2.97 2.21 -9.81
C SER A 87 -3.83 2.33 -8.57
N VAL A 88 -3.24 2.83 -7.50
CA VAL A 88 -3.97 3.26 -6.31
C VAL A 88 -3.54 4.68 -5.96
N GLU A 89 -4.50 5.58 -5.82
CA GLU A 89 -4.26 6.94 -5.37
C GLU A 89 -4.42 7.02 -3.85
N ILE A 90 -3.36 7.40 -3.16
CA ILE A 90 -3.36 7.62 -1.71
C ILE A 90 -3.77 9.07 -1.46
N MET A 91 -4.98 9.25 -0.94
CA MET A 91 -5.51 10.57 -0.57
C MET A 91 -4.94 11.01 0.77
N SER A 92 -4.84 10.10 1.75
CA SER A 92 -4.20 10.30 3.05
C SER A 92 -3.83 8.96 3.69
N GLY A 93 -2.87 8.97 4.60
CA GLY A 93 -2.45 7.79 5.37
C GLY A 93 -1.46 6.90 4.64
N THR A 94 -1.51 5.59 4.88
CA THR A 94 -0.49 4.62 4.44
C THR A 94 -1.11 3.48 3.63
N ALA A 95 -0.48 3.18 2.51
CA ALA A 95 -0.78 1.99 1.72
C ALA A 95 0.49 1.21 1.41
N ARG A 96 0.43 -0.11 1.55
CA ARG A 96 1.46 -1.04 1.10
C ARG A 96 1.01 -1.73 -0.18
N VAL A 97 1.80 -1.63 -1.21
CA VAL A 97 1.55 -2.25 -2.51
C VAL A 97 2.52 -3.41 -2.71
N SER A 98 1.97 -4.56 -3.06
CA SER A 98 2.74 -5.72 -3.52
C SER A 98 2.23 -6.09 -4.90
N THR A 99 3.09 -6.11 -5.89
CA THR A 99 2.68 -6.34 -7.28
C THR A 99 3.68 -7.21 -8.04
N SER A 100 3.15 -8.05 -8.92
CA SER A 100 3.90 -8.78 -9.95
C SER A 100 3.53 -8.33 -11.36
N LYS A 101 2.60 -7.37 -11.48
CA LYS A 101 2.10 -6.87 -12.77
C LYS A 101 2.25 -5.36 -12.94
N GLY A 102 3.07 -4.72 -12.08
CA GLY A 102 3.42 -3.32 -12.27
C GLY A 102 2.37 -2.32 -11.77
N MET A 103 1.52 -2.70 -10.79
CA MET A 103 0.60 -1.75 -10.15
C MET A 103 1.39 -0.58 -9.58
N SER A 104 0.98 0.64 -9.93
CA SER A 104 1.58 1.89 -9.44
C SER A 104 0.80 2.46 -8.27
N ALA A 105 1.41 3.41 -7.57
CA ALA A 105 0.75 4.22 -6.56
C ALA A 105 0.91 5.71 -6.88
N GLN A 106 -0.11 6.49 -6.56
CA GLN A 106 -0.08 7.94 -6.73
C GLN A 106 -0.43 8.61 -5.40
N ALA A 107 0.28 9.66 -5.07
CA ALA A 107 0.02 10.49 -3.89
C ALA A 107 0.15 11.96 -4.27
N GLY A 108 -0.97 12.60 -4.60
CA GLY A 108 -1.00 13.94 -5.21
C GLY A 108 -0.26 13.96 -6.55
N GLN A 109 0.80 14.76 -6.66
CA GLN A 109 1.60 14.89 -7.89
C GLN A 109 2.75 13.87 -7.98
N ILE A 110 2.88 13.00 -6.99
CA ILE A 110 3.94 12.00 -6.93
C ILE A 110 3.40 10.67 -7.42
N THR A 111 4.06 10.09 -8.41
CA THR A 111 3.74 8.76 -8.96
C THR A 111 4.88 7.81 -8.66
N VAL A 112 4.56 6.65 -8.12
CA VAL A 112 5.48 5.57 -7.78
C VAL A 112 5.16 4.37 -8.65
N ALA A 113 6.11 3.92 -9.44
CA ALA A 113 5.93 2.76 -10.32
C ALA A 113 7.09 1.76 -10.17
N PRO A 114 6.81 0.46 -10.18
CA PRO A 114 7.84 -0.56 -10.26
C PRO A 114 8.63 -0.45 -11.55
N LYS A 115 9.97 -0.54 -11.47
CA LYS A 115 10.83 -0.50 -12.66
C LYS A 115 10.73 -1.77 -13.50
N THR A 116 10.50 -2.93 -12.87
CA THR A 116 10.50 -4.26 -13.50
C THR A 116 9.16 -4.99 -13.38
N GLY A 117 8.09 -4.30 -13.01
CA GLY A 117 6.76 -4.91 -12.83
C GLY A 117 6.58 -5.64 -11.49
N VAL A 118 7.64 -6.18 -10.88
CA VAL A 118 7.61 -6.85 -9.57
C VAL A 118 8.17 -5.93 -8.51
N ALA A 119 7.38 -5.62 -7.48
CA ALA A 119 7.83 -4.82 -6.35
C ALA A 119 6.93 -4.97 -5.12
N LYS A 120 7.51 -4.69 -3.93
CA LYS A 120 6.78 -4.39 -2.70
C LYS A 120 7.25 -3.06 -2.15
N PHE A 121 6.34 -2.17 -1.87
CA PHE A 121 6.66 -0.83 -1.39
C PHE A 121 5.55 -0.25 -0.54
N ASP A 122 5.94 0.66 0.32
CA ASP A 122 5.03 1.42 1.17
C ASP A 122 4.99 2.88 0.69
N VAL A 123 3.82 3.46 0.70
CA VAL A 123 3.61 4.89 0.45
C VAL A 123 2.84 5.47 1.61
N LEU A 124 3.41 6.48 2.25
CA LEU A 124 2.79 7.25 3.32
C LEU A 124 2.57 8.68 2.83
N LYS A 125 1.34 9.15 2.88
CA LYS A 125 0.98 10.54 2.61
C LYS A 125 0.44 11.18 3.88
N LEU A 126 1.17 12.16 4.36
CA LEU A 126 0.80 13.00 5.50
C LEU A 126 0.89 14.46 5.06
N ASP A 127 -0.25 15.14 5.08
CA ASP A 127 -0.38 16.55 4.69
C ASP A 127 0.33 16.86 3.36
N ASP A 128 1.43 17.58 3.42
CA ASP A 128 2.26 18.01 2.29
C ASP A 128 3.46 17.08 2.01
N LYS A 129 3.59 15.96 2.74
CA LYS A 129 4.72 15.04 2.63
C LYS A 129 4.29 13.67 2.14
N VAL A 130 5.08 13.13 1.23
CA VAL A 130 4.95 11.75 0.77
C VAL A 130 6.26 11.02 1.02
N THR A 131 6.20 9.97 1.81
CA THR A 131 7.33 9.07 2.02
C THR A 131 7.09 7.77 1.27
N VAL A 132 8.06 7.38 0.45
CA VAL A 132 8.05 6.14 -0.32
C VAL A 132 9.20 5.26 0.16
N ALA A 133 8.91 4.02 0.52
CA ALA A 133 9.92 3.05 0.92
C ALA A 133 9.83 1.81 0.02
N SER A 134 10.93 1.47 -0.65
CA SER A 134 11.05 0.24 -1.42
C SER A 134 11.49 -0.90 -0.50
N ARG A 135 10.71 -1.99 -0.47
CA ARG A 135 11.08 -3.21 0.27
C ARG A 135 11.67 -4.27 -0.66
N GLU A 136 11.04 -4.46 -1.81
CA GLU A 136 11.48 -5.40 -2.84
C GLU A 136 11.30 -4.76 -4.22
N GLY A 137 12.25 -4.99 -5.11
CA GLY A 137 12.25 -4.42 -6.46
C GLY A 137 12.68 -2.95 -6.49
N ALA A 138 13.16 -2.50 -7.62
CA ALA A 138 13.49 -1.09 -7.85
C ALA A 138 12.23 -0.31 -8.23
N LEU A 139 12.12 0.91 -7.72
CA LEU A 139 11.00 1.81 -7.99
C LEU A 139 11.47 3.04 -8.77
N THR A 140 10.63 3.53 -9.63
CA THR A 140 10.74 4.86 -10.23
C THR A 140 9.73 5.78 -9.56
N VAL A 141 10.19 6.85 -8.97
CA VAL A 141 9.35 7.87 -8.32
C VAL A 141 9.44 9.16 -9.12
N ASN A 142 8.30 9.61 -9.63
CA ASN A 142 8.17 10.84 -10.39
C ASN A 142 7.39 11.87 -9.57
N GLY A 143 7.96 13.05 -9.38
CA GLY A 143 7.30 14.13 -8.66
C GLY A 143 8.06 15.44 -8.76
N GLY A 144 7.35 16.57 -8.82
CA GLY A 144 7.97 17.91 -8.89
C GLY A 144 8.90 18.11 -10.09
N GLY A 145 8.62 17.49 -11.23
CA GLY A 145 9.45 17.56 -12.44
C GLY A 145 10.77 16.75 -12.35
N ARG A 146 10.93 15.92 -11.33
CA ARG A 146 12.11 15.07 -11.12
C ARG A 146 11.72 13.60 -11.11
N THR A 147 12.64 12.77 -11.59
CA THR A 147 12.53 11.31 -11.53
C THR A 147 13.68 10.78 -10.69
N ILE A 148 13.35 10.02 -9.66
CA ILE A 148 14.34 9.31 -8.83
C ILE A 148 14.12 7.80 -8.89
N THR A 149 15.19 7.03 -8.80
CA THR A 149 15.13 5.57 -8.70
C THR A 149 15.44 5.18 -7.26
N LEU A 150 14.54 4.43 -6.64
CA LEU A 150 14.75 3.82 -5.32
C LEU A 150 15.15 2.35 -5.51
N THR A 151 16.27 1.98 -4.90
CA THR A 151 16.68 0.57 -4.80
C THR A 151 15.97 -0.13 -3.64
N PRO A 152 15.87 -1.45 -3.64
CA PRO A 152 15.33 -2.19 -2.50
C PRO A 152 16.00 -1.79 -1.17
N GLY A 153 15.21 -1.64 -0.13
CA GLY A 153 15.65 -1.21 1.20
C GLY A 153 15.86 0.30 1.36
N SER A 154 15.69 1.11 0.29
CA SER A 154 15.81 2.57 0.38
C SER A 154 14.45 3.26 0.51
N SER A 155 14.48 4.48 1.04
CA SER A 155 13.31 5.33 1.16
C SER A 155 13.62 6.77 0.74
N ALA A 156 12.59 7.49 0.28
CA ALA A 156 12.66 8.91 -0.03
C ALA A 156 11.42 9.62 0.50
N THR A 157 11.61 10.83 0.99
CA THR A 157 10.54 11.73 1.38
C THR A 157 10.52 12.92 0.42
N LEU A 158 9.36 13.17 -0.17
CA LEU A 158 9.13 14.26 -1.11
C LEU A 158 8.09 15.22 -0.53
N LEU A 159 8.25 16.50 -0.77
CA LEU A 159 7.25 17.50 -0.44
C LEU A 159 6.28 17.65 -1.61
N LEU A 160 4.99 17.65 -1.32
CA LEU A 160 3.96 18.07 -2.26
C LEU A 160 4.01 19.60 -2.32
N THR A 161 4.80 20.15 -3.23
CA THR A 161 4.74 21.57 -3.50
C THR A 161 3.35 21.87 -4.05
N ALA A 162 2.59 22.74 -3.37
CA ALA A 162 1.35 23.25 -3.94
C ALA A 162 1.67 23.74 -5.34
N ALA A 163 0.85 23.36 -6.33
CA ALA A 163 1.03 23.74 -7.71
C ALA A 163 1.35 25.24 -7.77
N ALA A 164 2.62 25.55 -8.06
CA ALA A 164 3.04 26.92 -8.17
C ALA A 164 2.18 27.57 -9.26
N ASN A 165 1.34 28.52 -8.88
CA ASN A 165 0.70 29.43 -9.79
C ASN A 165 1.76 29.88 -10.80
N LYS A 166 1.47 29.73 -12.08
CA LYS A 166 2.28 30.25 -13.16
C LYS A 166 2.55 31.74 -12.90
N GLY A 167 3.74 32.07 -12.43
CA GLY A 167 4.17 33.42 -12.24
C GLY A 167 4.99 33.67 -10.98
N SER A 168 6.15 33.01 -10.83
CA SER A 168 7.26 33.53 -10.01
C SER A 168 8.51 32.65 -10.20
N ALA A 169 9.63 33.34 -10.31
CA ALA A 169 10.98 32.88 -10.59
C ALA A 169 11.46 31.68 -9.73
N PRO A 170 12.54 30.98 -10.18
CA PRO A 170 12.98 29.72 -9.54
C PRO A 170 13.61 30.00 -8.18
N GLY A 171 12.82 29.80 -7.13
CA GLY A 171 13.28 29.75 -5.75
C GLY A 171 13.80 28.34 -5.42
N GLN A 172 14.95 28.31 -4.78
CA GLN A 172 15.69 27.12 -4.37
C GLN A 172 14.83 26.05 -3.68
N VAL A 173 14.81 24.87 -4.25
CA VAL A 173 14.27 23.66 -3.61
C VAL A 173 15.39 23.00 -2.81
N SER A 174 15.30 23.10 -1.48
CA SER A 174 16.15 22.31 -0.59
C SER A 174 15.70 20.84 -0.64
N SER A 175 16.41 20.05 -1.42
CA SER A 175 16.28 18.61 -1.42
C SER A 175 17.19 18.04 -0.35
N THR A 176 16.66 17.79 0.85
CA THR A 176 17.36 16.96 1.84
C THR A 176 17.09 15.50 1.51
N ALA A 177 17.85 14.96 0.59
CA ALA A 177 17.92 13.52 0.40
C ALA A 177 18.77 12.96 1.55
N VAL A 178 18.16 12.48 2.61
CA VAL A 178 18.85 11.68 3.62
C VAL A 178 18.90 10.26 3.08
N ALA A 179 19.95 9.97 2.32
CA ALA A 179 20.35 8.60 2.02
C ALA A 179 20.98 8.03 3.29
N GLN A 180 20.22 7.33 4.11
CA GLN A 180 20.78 6.51 5.17
C GLN A 180 21.33 5.23 4.54
N ASN A 181 22.54 5.31 4.05
CA ASN A 181 23.37 4.16 3.72
C ASN A 181 23.91 3.59 5.03
N SER A 182 23.30 2.52 5.53
CA SER A 182 23.89 1.71 6.60
C SER A 182 24.93 0.77 5.98
N ALA A 183 26.03 1.34 5.50
CA ALA A 183 27.25 0.58 5.24
C ALA A 183 28.18 0.80 6.42
N GLY A 184 28.43 -0.27 7.19
CA GLY A 184 29.31 -0.23 8.33
C GLY A 184 30.72 0.22 7.96
N LEU A 185 31.19 1.25 8.62
CA LEU A 185 32.58 1.58 8.73
C LEU A 185 33.02 1.30 10.18
N LEU A 186 33.69 0.17 10.34
CA LEU A 186 34.54 -0.10 11.50
C LEU A 186 35.60 0.98 11.54
N SER A 187 35.47 1.96 12.41
CA SER A 187 36.55 2.83 12.84
C SER A 187 36.90 2.46 14.27
N GLN A 188 38.05 1.81 14.41
CA GLN A 188 38.67 1.54 15.70
C GLN A 188 39.13 2.86 16.30
N ALA A 189 38.68 3.17 17.50
CA ALA A 189 39.33 4.13 18.39
C ALA A 189 39.74 3.39 19.67
N PRO A 190 40.89 3.71 20.25
CA PRO A 190 41.52 2.92 21.32
C PRO A 190 40.79 3.12 22.66
N PHE A 191 40.48 2.00 23.31
CA PHE A 191 39.93 1.96 24.66
C PHE A 191 40.96 2.37 25.71
N SER A 192 40.63 3.40 26.48
CA SER A 192 41.18 3.60 27.81
C SER A 192 40.30 2.87 28.81
N SER A 193 40.89 1.93 29.49
CA SER A 193 40.33 1.15 30.57
C SER A 193 40.16 2.02 31.83
N ALA A 194 38.94 2.15 32.31
CA ALA A 194 38.65 2.48 33.70
C ALA A 194 37.52 1.55 34.17
N GLY A 195 37.85 0.70 35.13
CA GLY A 195 37.00 -0.32 35.67
C GLY A 195 35.85 0.25 36.52
N LEU A 196 34.75 -0.45 36.48
CA LEU A 196 33.75 -0.49 37.54
C LEU A 196 33.03 -1.85 37.50
N SER A 197 32.98 -2.43 38.69
CA SER A 197 32.49 -3.76 39.05
C SER A 197 31.05 -4.06 38.68
N PRO A 198 30.65 -5.34 38.54
CA PRO A 198 29.27 -5.73 38.27
C PRO A 198 28.44 -5.72 39.56
N SER A 199 27.31 -5.06 39.53
CA SER A 199 26.24 -5.24 40.51
C SER A 199 25.23 -6.22 39.91
N SER A 200 25.25 -7.43 40.44
CA SER A 200 24.19 -8.43 40.23
C SER A 200 22.97 -8.04 41.07
N ASP A 201 21.81 -7.95 40.45
CA ASP A 201 20.51 -8.36 40.98
C ASP A 201 19.38 -7.85 40.06
N GLY A 202 19.00 -8.68 39.10
CA GLY A 202 17.77 -8.56 38.34
C GLY A 202 17.11 -9.95 38.25
N PRO A 203 15.80 -10.08 38.43
CA PRO A 203 15.14 -11.38 38.46
C PRO A 203 15.23 -12.07 37.09
N LEU A 204 15.73 -13.31 37.14
CA LEU A 204 15.85 -14.20 36.01
C LEU A 204 14.44 -14.54 35.46
N LEU A 205 14.20 -14.16 34.20
CA LEU A 205 13.05 -14.66 33.45
C LEU A 205 13.23 -16.17 33.18
N PRO A 206 12.21 -17.01 33.35
CA PRO A 206 12.32 -18.44 33.11
C PRO A 206 12.54 -18.73 31.62
N ILE A 207 13.67 -19.35 31.32
CA ILE A 207 13.99 -19.89 29.98
C ILE A 207 13.17 -21.15 29.79
N CYS A 208 12.23 -21.17 28.86
CA CYS A 208 11.53 -22.39 28.46
C CYS A 208 12.48 -23.28 27.63
N PRO A 209 12.71 -24.55 28.02
CA PRO A 209 13.50 -25.48 27.21
C PRO A 209 12.78 -25.86 25.92
N PRO A 210 13.51 -26.07 24.80
CA PRO A 210 12.91 -26.56 23.56
C PRO A 210 12.38 -28.00 23.74
N ARG A 211 11.10 -28.24 23.46
CA ARG A 211 10.53 -29.57 23.41
C ARG A 211 10.83 -30.22 22.07
N PRO A 212 11.37 -31.44 22.04
CA PRO A 212 11.42 -32.27 20.84
C PRO A 212 10.05 -32.88 20.56
N ASN A 213 9.66 -32.88 19.27
CA ASN A 213 8.51 -33.58 18.68
C ASN A 213 7.10 -33.01 18.96
N CYS A 214 6.73 -31.95 18.18
CA CYS A 214 5.35 -31.79 17.76
C CYS A 214 5.23 -32.14 16.27
N THR A 215 4.82 -33.40 16.00
CA THR A 215 4.31 -33.79 14.68
C THR A 215 2.98 -33.09 14.45
N ARG A 216 2.88 -32.40 13.34
CA ARG A 216 1.74 -31.60 12.93
C ARG A 216 0.56 -32.51 12.56
N PRO A 217 -0.61 -32.48 13.25
CA PRO A 217 -1.82 -33.13 12.76
C PRO A 217 -2.49 -32.28 11.67
N PRO A 218 -3.28 -32.87 10.76
CA PRO A 218 -3.94 -32.16 9.68
C PRO A 218 -5.07 -31.26 10.19
N VAL A 219 -5.27 -30.20 9.42
CA VAL A 219 -6.21 -29.11 9.55
C VAL A 219 -7.58 -29.52 10.11
N SER A 220 -7.89 -29.14 11.32
CA SER A 220 -9.19 -28.76 11.90
C SER A 220 -9.13 -28.86 13.41
N ALA A 221 -9.08 -27.76 14.08
CA ALA A 221 -9.62 -27.44 15.39
C ALA A 221 -8.73 -26.45 16.15
N THR A 222 -9.35 -25.41 16.59
CA THR A 222 -8.86 -24.40 17.53
C THR A 222 -8.31 -25.07 18.79
N SER A 223 -6.99 -25.14 18.93
CA SER A 223 -6.39 -25.62 20.19
C SER A 223 -5.67 -24.46 20.85
N ILE A 224 -6.34 -23.89 21.85
CA ILE A 224 -5.77 -23.00 22.85
C ILE A 224 -5.01 -23.92 23.83
N CYS A 225 -3.68 -23.79 23.88
CA CYS A 225 -2.87 -24.45 24.91
C CYS A 225 -2.80 -23.52 26.13
N PRO A 226 -3.41 -23.85 27.28
CA PRO A 226 -3.22 -23.11 28.52
C PRO A 226 -1.90 -23.53 29.18
N CYS A 227 -1.08 -22.54 29.53
CA CYS A 227 0.07 -22.71 30.39
C CYS A 227 -0.45 -22.96 31.83
N ILE A 228 -0.33 -24.17 32.35
CA ILE A 228 -0.61 -24.48 33.73
C ILE A 228 0.67 -24.23 34.53
N GLY A 229 0.68 -23.17 35.34
CA GLY A 229 1.72 -22.92 36.33
C GLY A 229 1.58 -23.86 37.55
N PRO A 230 2.67 -24.17 38.26
CA PRO A 230 2.62 -25.07 39.42
C PRO A 230 1.88 -24.40 40.58
N ARG A 231 0.91 -25.16 41.14
CA ARG A 231 0.26 -24.84 42.43
C ARG A 231 1.26 -25.09 43.56
N ARG A 232 1.38 -24.12 44.43
CA ARG A 232 1.81 -24.33 45.82
C ARG A 232 0.60 -24.60 46.69
#